data_05e458f00249639fc79451d9263102a1
#
_entry.id   05e458f00249639fc79451d9263102a1
#
_cell.length_a   1.000
_cell.length_b   1.000
_cell.length_c   1.000
_cell.angle_alpha   90.00
_cell.angle_beta   90.00
_cell.angle_gamma   90.00
#
_symmetry.space_group_name_H-M   'P 1'
#
loop_
_entity.id
_entity.type
_entity.pdbx_description
1 polymer ?
#
loop_
_entity_poly.entity_id
_entity_poly.type
_entity_poly.pdbx_seq_one_letter_code
_entity_poly.pdbx_strand_id
1 'polypeptide(L)'
;MQTKDGHLPKNLGDKVLLVAASHTGNNIFCTPAIRFLKKHYPNTIFDLVALNQKSAEVFYGNNDVSTLFITDKKHKLTKLAKNYSTVICLYYKSVDVVSGIEKNLASVPPLVSGVHHADQVLNFVADYTGHELTEVDRAYVIGNGSTTNSSPIANADIGNDDILICMHLGCARTAIHGWKFFYRHKTMHQKLWPIDSYIELANQLIRANSRIRFVITGTRHEAFLGKRFEKSVPGTINLIGKTSIPELFKLMRDMNLFISQDCGVLHVASASGVPLLGLFGPTNPANTGPYPMKKNHIAIKKESMAAINPTEVVAAALRLLDDFPKTRVLESLGSH
;
A
#
# COMPACT_ATOMS: atom_id res chain seq x y z
N MET A 1 17.13 -13.42 -24.15
CA MET A 1 16.14 -13.75 -23.12
C MET A 1 16.70 -14.91 -22.32
N GLN A 2 17.09 -14.69 -21.07
CA GLN A 2 17.53 -15.77 -20.20
C GLN A 2 16.28 -16.46 -19.64
N THR A 3 16.22 -17.76 -19.79
CA THR A 3 15.12 -18.60 -19.30
C THR A 3 15.63 -19.46 -18.15
N LYS A 4 14.82 -19.63 -17.12
CA LYS A 4 15.11 -20.52 -15.99
C LYS A 4 15.17 -21.96 -16.51
N ASP A 5 16.23 -22.67 -16.22
CA ASP A 5 16.42 -24.10 -16.57
C ASP A 5 16.36 -24.49 -18.07
N GLY A 6 16.58 -23.56 -19.00
CA GLY A 6 16.60 -23.86 -20.44
C GLY A 6 15.23 -24.19 -21.06
N HIS A 7 14.12 -24.02 -20.32
CA HIS A 7 12.77 -24.21 -20.85
C HIS A 7 12.31 -22.97 -21.60
N LEU A 8 11.58 -23.18 -22.72
CA LEU A 8 10.95 -22.07 -23.45
C LEU A 8 9.92 -21.36 -22.58
N PRO A 9 9.83 -20.01 -22.65
CA PRO A 9 8.82 -19.25 -21.94
C PRO A 9 7.41 -19.76 -22.26
N LYS A 10 6.56 -19.82 -21.24
CA LYS A 10 5.18 -20.28 -21.39
C LYS A 10 4.38 -19.33 -22.29
N ASN A 11 3.65 -19.87 -23.26
CA ASN A 11 2.70 -19.10 -24.04
C ASN A 11 1.44 -18.83 -23.22
N LEU A 12 1.15 -17.56 -22.92
CA LEU A 12 -0.04 -17.13 -22.18
C LEU A 12 -1.24 -16.83 -23.07
N GLY A 13 -1.04 -16.78 -24.42
CA GLY A 13 -2.02 -16.33 -25.40
C GLY A 13 -2.15 -14.81 -25.48
N ASP A 14 -3.07 -14.33 -26.33
CA ASP A 14 -3.22 -12.91 -26.63
C ASP A 14 -3.90 -12.12 -25.52
N LYS A 15 -4.74 -12.78 -24.70
CA LYS A 15 -5.50 -12.16 -23.61
C LYS A 15 -5.40 -12.97 -22.32
N VAL A 16 -5.02 -12.30 -21.26
CA VAL A 16 -4.89 -12.86 -19.91
C VAL A 16 -5.78 -12.09 -18.94
N LEU A 17 -6.55 -12.81 -18.15
CA LEU A 17 -7.32 -12.24 -17.06
C LEU A 17 -6.55 -12.43 -15.76
N LEU A 18 -6.21 -11.32 -15.10
CA LEU A 18 -5.62 -11.28 -13.77
C LEU A 18 -6.73 -11.11 -12.73
N VAL A 19 -6.70 -11.87 -11.65
CA VAL A 19 -7.66 -11.75 -10.55
C VAL A 19 -6.90 -11.35 -9.30
N ALA A 20 -7.16 -10.13 -8.83
CA ALA A 20 -6.48 -9.52 -7.68
C ALA A 20 -7.13 -9.94 -6.34
N ALA A 21 -6.63 -9.38 -5.24
CA ALA A 21 -7.14 -9.62 -3.89
C ALA A 21 -8.31 -8.67 -3.54
N SER A 22 -8.91 -8.90 -2.36
CA SER A 22 -9.98 -8.03 -1.83
C SER A 22 -9.49 -6.87 -0.96
N HIS A 23 -8.21 -6.85 -0.55
CA HIS A 23 -7.65 -5.85 0.35
C HIS A 23 -6.59 -5.02 -0.36
N THR A 24 -6.55 -3.72 -0.08
CA THR A 24 -5.61 -2.75 -0.69
C THR A 24 -4.15 -3.19 -0.58
N GLY A 25 -3.68 -3.60 0.61
CA GLY A 25 -2.30 -4.06 0.80
C GLY A 25 -1.94 -5.27 -0.08
N ASN A 26 -2.84 -6.28 -0.13
CA ASN A 26 -2.63 -7.46 -0.97
C ASN A 26 -2.63 -7.11 -2.45
N ASN A 27 -3.42 -6.11 -2.89
CA ASN A 27 -3.39 -5.65 -4.27
C ASN A 27 -2.08 -4.94 -4.62
N ILE A 28 -1.51 -4.18 -3.67
CA ILE A 28 -0.19 -3.59 -3.87
C ILE A 28 0.88 -4.68 -4.02
N PHE A 29 0.80 -5.77 -3.24
CA PHE A 29 1.70 -6.92 -3.36
C PHE A 29 1.65 -7.61 -4.74
N CYS A 30 0.53 -7.50 -5.46
CA CYS A 30 0.38 -8.05 -6.80
C CYS A 30 1.06 -7.19 -7.89
N THR A 31 1.30 -5.90 -7.62
CA THR A 31 1.73 -4.96 -8.66
C THR A 31 3.10 -5.27 -9.28
N PRO A 32 4.13 -5.78 -8.56
CA PRO A 32 5.38 -6.21 -9.17
C PRO A 32 5.17 -7.34 -10.20
N ALA A 33 4.33 -8.32 -9.85
CA ALA A 33 4.02 -9.45 -10.75
C ALA A 33 3.27 -9.01 -12.01
N ILE A 34 2.36 -8.03 -11.91
CA ILE A 34 1.65 -7.45 -13.05
C ILE A 34 2.65 -6.74 -13.98
N ARG A 35 3.53 -5.91 -13.43
CA ARG A 35 4.61 -5.23 -14.16
C ARG A 35 5.54 -6.23 -14.84
N PHE A 36 5.93 -7.30 -14.14
CA PHE A 36 6.77 -8.37 -14.64
C PHE A 36 6.12 -9.08 -15.84
N LEU A 37 4.83 -9.43 -15.75
CA LEU A 37 4.06 -10.00 -16.87
C LEU A 37 4.07 -9.06 -18.08
N LYS A 38 3.77 -7.78 -17.90
CA LYS A 38 3.71 -6.81 -18.99
C LYS A 38 5.08 -6.57 -19.64
N LYS A 39 6.16 -6.60 -18.85
CA LYS A 39 7.55 -6.53 -19.34
C LYS A 39 7.92 -7.67 -20.26
N HIS A 40 7.56 -8.91 -19.89
CA HIS A 40 7.93 -10.12 -20.64
C HIS A 40 6.95 -10.48 -21.77
N TYR A 41 5.70 -10.00 -21.68
CA TYR A 41 4.64 -10.21 -22.66
C TYR A 41 4.04 -8.87 -23.13
N PRO A 42 4.82 -8.01 -23.82
CA PRO A 42 4.40 -6.66 -24.17
C PRO A 42 3.18 -6.59 -25.08
N ASN A 43 3.00 -7.60 -25.92
CA ASN A 43 1.88 -7.70 -26.88
C ASN A 43 0.62 -8.34 -26.30
N THR A 44 0.71 -9.01 -25.13
CA THR A 44 -0.44 -9.61 -24.46
C THR A 44 -1.29 -8.54 -23.79
N ILE A 45 -2.61 -8.65 -23.94
CA ILE A 45 -3.59 -7.82 -23.26
C ILE A 45 -3.80 -8.39 -21.86
N PHE A 46 -3.46 -7.63 -20.84
CA PHE A 46 -3.71 -7.96 -19.44
C PHE A 46 -4.90 -7.16 -18.93
N ASP A 47 -6.02 -7.83 -18.74
CA ASP A 47 -7.19 -7.27 -18.07
C ASP A 47 -7.19 -7.75 -16.61
N LEU A 48 -7.65 -6.89 -15.68
CA LEU A 48 -7.62 -7.17 -14.25
C LEU A 48 -9.01 -7.10 -13.64
N VAL A 49 -9.28 -8.03 -12.74
CA VAL A 49 -10.46 -8.00 -11.86
C VAL A 49 -10.01 -7.62 -10.44
N ALA A 50 -10.52 -6.51 -9.94
CA ALA A 50 -10.48 -6.16 -8.53
C ALA A 50 -11.80 -6.57 -7.85
N LEU A 51 -11.72 -7.14 -6.66
CA LEU A 51 -12.89 -7.75 -6.00
C LEU A 51 -13.79 -6.73 -5.29
N ASN A 52 -13.37 -5.48 -5.15
CA ASN A 52 -14.19 -4.38 -4.65
C ASN A 52 -13.63 -3.01 -5.06
N GLN A 53 -14.49 -1.98 -5.00
CA GLN A 53 -14.20 -0.62 -5.44
C GLN A 53 -12.98 -0.01 -4.74
N LYS A 54 -12.89 -0.14 -3.42
CA LYS A 54 -11.81 0.48 -2.63
C LYS A 54 -10.44 -0.12 -2.95
N SER A 55 -10.36 -1.44 -3.10
CA SER A 55 -9.10 -2.11 -3.43
C SER A 55 -8.69 -1.93 -4.89
N ALA A 56 -9.65 -1.60 -5.78
CA ALA A 56 -9.40 -1.30 -7.19
C ALA A 56 -8.60 0.00 -7.39
N GLU A 57 -8.66 0.95 -6.44
CA GLU A 57 -7.97 2.24 -6.53
C GLU A 57 -6.45 2.11 -6.73
N VAL A 58 -5.84 1.00 -6.28
CA VAL A 58 -4.42 0.69 -6.50
C VAL A 58 -4.07 0.67 -8.00
N PHE A 59 -5.03 0.27 -8.83
CA PHE A 59 -4.82 0.03 -10.27
C PHE A 59 -5.32 1.18 -11.16
N TYR A 60 -5.93 2.22 -10.60
CA TYR A 60 -6.42 3.36 -11.39
C TYR A 60 -5.26 4.08 -12.09
N GLY A 61 -5.30 4.09 -13.42
CA GLY A 61 -4.23 4.66 -14.25
C GLY A 61 -2.93 3.84 -14.26
N ASN A 62 -3.02 2.54 -13.95
CA ASN A 62 -1.90 1.62 -14.12
C ASN A 62 -1.78 1.18 -15.58
N ASN A 63 -0.71 1.58 -16.26
CA ASN A 63 -0.48 1.31 -17.68
C ASN A 63 -0.17 -0.18 -18.00
N ASP A 64 0.11 -1.00 -16.98
CA ASP A 64 0.35 -2.43 -17.16
C ASP A 64 -0.96 -3.22 -17.30
N VAL A 65 -2.11 -2.58 -17.02
CA VAL A 65 -3.46 -3.14 -17.07
C VAL A 65 -4.26 -2.46 -18.18
N SER A 66 -4.81 -3.24 -19.11
CA SER A 66 -5.59 -2.71 -20.24
C SER A 66 -7.01 -2.33 -19.82
N THR A 67 -7.71 -3.24 -19.14
CA THR A 67 -9.07 -3.02 -18.65
C THR A 67 -9.18 -3.46 -17.19
N LEU A 68 -9.77 -2.60 -16.35
CA LEU A 68 -10.03 -2.90 -14.95
C LEU A 68 -11.53 -3.19 -14.75
N PHE A 69 -11.84 -4.43 -14.35
CA PHE A 69 -13.17 -4.83 -13.92
C PHE A 69 -13.28 -4.83 -12.40
N ILE A 70 -14.46 -4.46 -11.88
CA ILE A 70 -14.71 -4.45 -10.44
C ILE A 70 -15.92 -5.33 -10.14
N THR A 71 -15.67 -6.52 -9.60
CA THR A 71 -16.73 -7.46 -9.21
C THR A 71 -16.17 -8.59 -8.35
N ASP A 72 -16.95 -9.02 -7.36
CA ASP A 72 -16.73 -10.23 -6.55
C ASP A 72 -17.73 -11.35 -6.89
N LYS A 73 -18.64 -11.11 -7.84
CA LYS A 73 -19.73 -12.03 -8.19
C LYS A 73 -19.20 -13.18 -9.08
N LYS A 74 -19.13 -14.38 -8.50
CA LYS A 74 -18.63 -15.61 -9.15
C LYS A 74 -19.17 -15.81 -10.56
N HIS A 75 -20.51 -15.70 -10.76
CA HIS A 75 -21.13 -15.91 -12.08
C HIS A 75 -20.65 -14.91 -13.14
N LYS A 76 -20.40 -13.64 -12.75
CA LYS A 76 -19.84 -12.62 -13.66
C LYS A 76 -18.39 -12.95 -14.02
N LEU A 77 -17.58 -13.35 -13.03
CA LEU A 77 -16.20 -13.73 -13.23
C LEU A 77 -16.05 -14.96 -14.11
N THR A 78 -16.84 -16.00 -13.86
CA THR A 78 -16.85 -17.22 -14.71
C THR A 78 -17.25 -16.90 -16.15
N LYS A 79 -18.26 -16.02 -16.35
CA LYS A 79 -18.64 -15.58 -17.71
C LYS A 79 -17.52 -14.79 -18.38
N LEU A 80 -16.90 -13.84 -17.65
CA LEU A 80 -15.81 -13.01 -18.15
C LEU A 80 -14.61 -13.87 -18.56
N ALA A 81 -14.20 -14.81 -17.71
CA ALA A 81 -13.02 -15.65 -17.90
C ALA A 81 -13.06 -16.51 -19.17
N LYS A 82 -14.25 -16.83 -19.69
CA LYS A 82 -14.41 -17.59 -20.96
C LYS A 82 -13.80 -16.88 -22.18
N ASN A 83 -13.60 -15.55 -22.08
CA ASN A 83 -13.05 -14.73 -23.16
C ASN A 83 -11.52 -14.62 -23.12
N TYR A 84 -10.84 -15.34 -22.23
CA TYR A 84 -9.39 -15.25 -22.02
C TYR A 84 -8.71 -16.59 -22.25
N SER A 85 -7.51 -16.54 -22.80
CA SER A 85 -6.67 -17.72 -23.03
C SER A 85 -6.12 -18.28 -21.71
N THR A 86 -5.83 -17.40 -20.77
CA THR A 86 -5.26 -17.75 -19.46
C THR A 86 -5.90 -16.89 -18.37
N VAL A 87 -6.11 -17.48 -17.19
CA VAL A 87 -6.56 -16.78 -15.97
C VAL A 87 -5.52 -16.98 -14.90
N ILE A 88 -5.04 -15.90 -14.27
CA ILE A 88 -4.04 -15.94 -13.20
C ILE A 88 -4.61 -15.28 -11.95
N CYS A 89 -4.83 -16.05 -10.89
CA CYS A 89 -5.18 -15.54 -9.57
C CYS A 89 -3.90 -15.09 -8.84
N LEU A 90 -3.76 -13.80 -8.63
CA LEU A 90 -2.60 -13.18 -7.95
C LEU A 90 -2.69 -13.26 -6.42
N TYR A 91 -3.74 -13.87 -5.90
CA TYR A 91 -3.93 -14.12 -4.48
C TYR A 91 -4.65 -15.44 -4.26
N TYR A 92 -4.14 -16.30 -3.37
CA TYR A 92 -4.61 -17.69 -3.20
C TYR A 92 -6.12 -17.81 -2.91
N LYS A 93 -6.72 -16.86 -2.16
CA LYS A 93 -8.18 -16.83 -1.89
C LYS A 93 -9.02 -16.37 -3.08
N SER A 94 -8.40 -15.78 -4.08
CA SER A 94 -9.13 -15.34 -5.28
C SER A 94 -9.53 -16.48 -6.20
N VAL A 95 -8.95 -17.68 -6.01
CA VAL A 95 -9.33 -18.87 -6.75
C VAL A 95 -10.77 -19.28 -6.48
N ASP A 96 -11.30 -19.02 -5.28
CA ASP A 96 -12.66 -19.40 -4.89
C ASP A 96 -13.73 -18.68 -5.75
N VAL A 97 -13.44 -17.46 -6.20
CA VAL A 97 -14.38 -16.67 -7.01
C VAL A 97 -14.35 -17.02 -8.50
N VAL A 98 -13.32 -17.76 -8.95
CA VAL A 98 -13.18 -18.25 -10.34
C VAL A 98 -13.31 -19.77 -10.46
N SER A 99 -13.73 -20.45 -9.40
CA SER A 99 -13.93 -21.91 -9.42
C SER A 99 -14.99 -22.31 -10.48
N GLY A 100 -14.65 -23.32 -11.29
CA GLY A 100 -15.47 -23.76 -12.45
C GLY A 100 -14.90 -23.29 -13.81
N ILE A 101 -13.71 -22.67 -13.84
CA ILE A 101 -12.95 -22.43 -15.04
C ILE A 101 -11.98 -23.60 -15.20
N GLU A 102 -12.23 -24.45 -16.18
CA GLU A 102 -11.48 -25.72 -16.35
C GLU A 102 -10.17 -25.58 -17.15
N LYS A 103 -9.95 -24.45 -17.83
CA LYS A 103 -8.81 -24.28 -18.75
C LYS A 103 -7.89 -23.15 -18.32
N ASN A 104 -6.59 -23.42 -18.31
CA ASN A 104 -5.51 -22.44 -18.15
C ASN A 104 -5.66 -21.52 -16.92
N LEU A 105 -6.13 -22.08 -15.81
CA LEU A 105 -6.19 -21.40 -14.53
C LEU A 105 -4.89 -21.63 -13.73
N ALA A 106 -4.22 -20.55 -13.36
CA ALA A 106 -3.10 -20.56 -12.44
C ALA A 106 -3.43 -19.75 -11.19
N SER A 107 -2.93 -20.14 -10.03
CA SER A 107 -3.17 -19.42 -8.77
C SER A 107 -1.94 -19.44 -7.88
N VAL A 108 -1.63 -18.30 -7.30
CA VAL A 108 -0.66 -18.20 -6.21
C VAL A 108 -1.05 -19.21 -5.12
N PRO A 109 -0.13 -20.04 -4.63
CA PRO A 109 -0.39 -20.97 -3.54
C PRO A 109 -0.65 -20.22 -2.22
N PRO A 110 -1.15 -20.90 -1.17
CA PRO A 110 -1.24 -20.33 0.16
C PRO A 110 0.08 -19.73 0.62
N LEU A 111 0.03 -18.53 1.17
CA LEU A 111 1.23 -17.78 1.56
C LEU A 111 1.95 -18.45 2.73
N VAL A 112 3.27 -18.52 2.65
CA VAL A 112 4.14 -19.07 3.71
C VAL A 112 4.73 -17.94 4.56
N SER A 113 5.01 -18.24 5.82
CA SER A 113 5.64 -17.29 6.74
C SER A 113 7.14 -17.14 6.47
N GLY A 114 7.68 -15.96 6.74
CA GLY A 114 9.11 -15.66 6.58
C GLY A 114 9.53 -15.20 5.19
N VAL A 115 8.63 -15.23 4.21
CA VAL A 115 8.86 -14.70 2.87
C VAL A 115 7.86 -13.58 2.63
N HIS A 116 8.30 -12.45 2.09
CA HIS A 116 7.44 -11.31 1.82
C HIS A 116 6.32 -11.68 0.83
N HIS A 117 5.09 -11.27 1.11
CA HIS A 117 3.93 -11.65 0.29
C HIS A 117 4.08 -11.18 -1.17
N ALA A 118 4.70 -10.03 -1.43
CA ALA A 118 4.98 -9.57 -2.79
C ALA A 118 5.98 -10.47 -3.51
N ASP A 119 7.03 -10.96 -2.82
CA ASP A 119 7.97 -11.93 -3.40
C ASP A 119 7.29 -13.25 -3.73
N GLN A 120 6.38 -13.72 -2.88
CA GLN A 120 5.67 -14.97 -3.15
C GLN A 120 4.81 -14.87 -4.42
N VAL A 121 4.12 -13.74 -4.63
CA VAL A 121 3.32 -13.50 -5.85
C VAL A 121 4.24 -13.37 -7.07
N LEU A 122 5.32 -12.61 -6.95
CA LEU A 122 6.26 -12.36 -8.03
C LEU A 122 7.01 -13.64 -8.44
N ASN A 123 7.53 -14.40 -7.47
CA ASN A 123 8.21 -15.67 -7.70
C ASN A 123 7.28 -16.69 -8.38
N PHE A 124 6.01 -16.80 -7.90
CA PHE A 124 5.04 -17.66 -8.53
C PHE A 124 4.84 -17.33 -10.02
N VAL A 125 4.70 -16.03 -10.35
CA VAL A 125 4.50 -15.61 -11.73
C VAL A 125 5.76 -15.88 -12.58
N ALA A 126 6.95 -15.62 -12.03
CA ALA A 126 8.22 -15.88 -12.69
C ALA A 126 8.39 -17.38 -12.99
N ASP A 127 8.14 -18.24 -11.99
CA ASP A 127 8.20 -19.71 -12.14
C ASP A 127 7.15 -20.22 -13.13
N TYR A 128 5.91 -19.69 -13.05
CA TYR A 128 4.83 -20.07 -13.96
C TYR A 128 5.11 -19.72 -15.43
N THR A 129 5.81 -18.61 -15.66
CA THR A 129 6.13 -18.12 -17.02
C THR A 129 7.50 -18.57 -17.51
N GLY A 130 8.38 -19.09 -16.66
CA GLY A 130 9.73 -19.51 -17.00
C GLY A 130 10.71 -18.37 -17.23
N HIS A 131 10.43 -17.16 -16.72
CA HIS A 131 11.32 -16.01 -16.81
C HIS A 131 12.11 -15.79 -15.52
N GLU A 132 13.35 -15.31 -15.64
CA GLU A 132 14.19 -14.95 -14.50
C GLU A 132 13.83 -13.59 -13.91
N LEU A 133 13.91 -13.50 -12.58
CA LEU A 133 13.71 -12.27 -11.82
C LEU A 133 15.00 -11.49 -11.67
N THR A 134 14.87 -10.18 -11.68
CA THR A 134 15.91 -9.23 -11.31
C THR A 134 15.48 -8.37 -10.13
N GLU A 135 16.42 -7.69 -9.47
CA GLU A 135 16.11 -6.83 -8.34
C GLU A 135 15.16 -5.67 -8.70
N VAL A 136 15.23 -5.17 -9.94
CA VAL A 136 14.35 -4.09 -10.42
C VAL A 136 12.88 -4.54 -10.55
N ASP A 137 12.62 -5.84 -10.66
CA ASP A 137 11.27 -6.39 -10.76
C ASP A 137 10.50 -6.32 -9.41
N ARG A 138 11.21 -6.09 -8.30
CA ARG A 138 10.64 -6.04 -6.95
C ARG A 138 9.98 -4.69 -6.58
N ALA A 139 9.84 -3.75 -7.50
CA ALA A 139 9.26 -2.45 -7.22
C ALA A 139 7.71 -2.48 -7.23
N TYR A 140 7.07 -1.88 -6.23
CA TYR A 140 5.64 -1.62 -6.28
C TYR A 140 5.28 -0.60 -7.35
N VAL A 141 4.12 -0.80 -7.96
CA VAL A 141 3.56 0.08 -8.99
C VAL A 141 2.16 0.49 -8.60
N ILE A 142 1.97 1.74 -8.22
CA ILE A 142 0.66 2.32 -7.96
C ILE A 142 0.28 3.19 -9.15
N GLY A 143 -0.94 3.01 -9.65
CA GLY A 143 -1.44 3.81 -10.76
C GLY A 143 -1.58 5.29 -10.38
N ASN A 144 -1.34 6.17 -11.35
CA ASN A 144 -1.39 7.62 -11.10
C ASN A 144 -2.82 8.16 -10.96
N GLY A 145 -3.85 7.36 -11.27
CA GLY A 145 -5.24 7.79 -11.29
C GLY A 145 -5.50 8.92 -12.31
N SER A 146 -6.75 9.22 -12.57
CA SER A 146 -7.17 10.46 -13.27
C SER A 146 -7.42 11.61 -12.28
N THR A 147 -6.64 11.67 -11.20
CA THR A 147 -6.80 12.68 -10.15
C THR A 147 -6.18 14.01 -10.56
N THR A 148 -6.71 15.10 -10.03
CA THR A 148 -6.15 16.45 -10.17
C THR A 148 -4.64 16.47 -9.97
N ASN A 149 -3.91 17.29 -10.72
CA ASN A 149 -2.44 17.37 -10.61
C ASN A 149 -1.96 17.94 -9.26
N SER A 150 -2.85 18.53 -8.47
CA SER A 150 -2.51 19.13 -7.17
C SER A 150 -2.35 18.10 -6.04
N SER A 151 -1.41 18.37 -5.15
CA SER A 151 -1.27 17.62 -3.90
C SER A 151 -2.49 17.84 -2.99
N PRO A 152 -2.92 16.82 -2.19
CA PRO A 152 -3.97 16.99 -1.20
C PRO A 152 -3.73 18.09 -0.15
N ILE A 153 -2.50 18.56 -0.02
CA ILE A 153 -2.10 19.63 0.91
C ILE A 153 -1.75 20.95 0.20
N ALA A 154 -2.06 21.10 -1.09
CA ALA A 154 -1.69 22.30 -1.86
C ALA A 154 -2.25 23.59 -1.27
N ASN A 155 -3.42 23.54 -0.62
CA ASN A 155 -4.07 24.70 0.01
C ASN A 155 -3.84 24.77 1.54
N ALA A 156 -2.95 23.94 2.10
CA ALA A 156 -2.63 24.00 3.51
C ALA A 156 -1.60 25.11 3.77
N ASP A 157 -1.74 25.79 4.89
CA ASP A 157 -0.77 26.78 5.35
C ASP A 157 0.49 26.05 5.86
N ILE A 158 1.49 25.91 4.97
CA ILE A 158 2.72 25.17 5.19
C ILE A 158 3.90 26.06 4.80
N GLY A 159 4.77 26.32 5.77
CA GLY A 159 6.02 27.05 5.55
C GLY A 159 7.03 26.26 4.72
N ASN A 160 7.95 27.00 4.06
CA ASN A 160 9.00 26.39 3.23
C ASN A 160 9.93 25.48 4.04
N ASP A 161 10.16 25.85 5.30
CA ASP A 161 11.05 25.14 6.23
C ASP A 161 10.34 24.06 7.07
N ASP A 162 9.03 23.90 6.89
CA ASP A 162 8.27 22.90 7.64
C ASP A 162 8.70 21.49 7.26
N ILE A 163 8.90 20.64 8.27
CA ILE A 163 9.20 19.23 8.15
C ILE A 163 7.89 18.46 8.30
N LEU A 164 7.40 17.90 7.20
CA LEU A 164 6.11 17.21 7.18
C LEU A 164 6.26 15.72 7.51
N ILE A 165 5.61 15.31 8.59
CA ILE A 165 5.51 13.90 8.98
C ILE A 165 4.08 13.44 8.79
N CYS A 166 3.87 12.48 7.89
CA CYS A 166 2.56 11.87 7.73
C CYS A 166 2.40 10.66 8.65
N MET A 167 1.26 10.59 9.33
CA MET A 167 0.88 9.44 10.17
C MET A 167 -0.42 8.83 9.71
N HIS A 168 -0.49 7.48 9.65
CA HIS A 168 -1.74 6.76 9.44
C HIS A 168 -2.17 6.09 10.74
N LEU A 169 -3.21 6.64 11.38
CA LEU A 169 -3.56 6.30 12.76
C LEU A 169 -4.37 5.01 12.91
N GLY A 170 -4.98 4.53 11.82
CA GLY A 170 -5.90 3.40 11.85
C GLY A 170 -5.39 2.14 11.14
N CYS A 171 -6.22 1.10 11.14
CA CYS A 171 -6.01 -0.11 10.35
C CYS A 171 -7.36 -0.72 9.93
N ALA A 172 -7.35 -1.73 9.05
CA ALA A 172 -8.55 -2.31 8.44
C ALA A 172 -9.64 -2.80 9.43
N ARG A 173 -9.34 -2.90 10.71
CA ARG A 173 -10.27 -3.36 11.76
C ARG A 173 -10.49 -2.34 12.88
N THR A 174 -10.13 -1.09 12.66
CA THR A 174 -10.34 0.00 13.63
C THR A 174 -11.82 0.27 13.86
N ALA A 175 -12.66 0.13 12.84
CA ALA A 175 -14.11 0.22 12.95
C ALA A 175 -14.78 -1.10 12.60
N ILE A 176 -15.67 -1.59 13.46
CA ILE A 176 -16.51 -2.75 13.18
C ILE A 176 -17.90 -2.24 12.82
N HIS A 177 -18.38 -2.65 11.65
CA HIS A 177 -19.77 -2.43 11.28
C HIS A 177 -20.68 -3.33 12.14
N GLY A 178 -21.46 -2.73 13.04
CA GLY A 178 -22.52 -3.41 13.77
C GLY A 178 -23.84 -3.40 12.98
N TRP A 179 -24.76 -4.31 13.35
CA TRP A 179 -26.12 -4.35 12.82
C TRP A 179 -26.87 -3.08 13.22
N LYS A 180 -27.58 -2.41 12.28
CA LYS A 180 -28.43 -1.21 12.51
C LYS A 180 -27.72 -0.02 13.15
N PHE A 181 -26.82 0.66 12.41
CA PHE A 181 -26.29 2.00 12.75
C PHE A 181 -25.40 2.11 14.01
N PHE A 182 -25.11 1.05 14.74
CA PHE A 182 -24.17 1.07 15.87
C PHE A 182 -22.77 0.68 15.41
N TYR A 183 -21.89 1.68 15.18
CA TYR A 183 -20.47 1.43 14.97
C TYR A 183 -19.80 1.21 16.33
N ARG A 184 -19.30 0.01 16.59
CA ARG A 184 -18.36 -0.21 17.69
C ARG A 184 -16.94 0.12 17.22
N HIS A 185 -16.36 1.16 17.79
CA HIS A 185 -14.95 1.46 17.59
C HIS A 185 -14.11 0.46 18.39
N LYS A 186 -13.28 -0.34 17.71
CA LYS A 186 -12.24 -1.11 18.37
C LYS A 186 -11.01 -0.25 18.52
N THR A 187 -10.90 0.39 19.68
CA THR A 187 -9.67 1.12 20.08
C THR A 187 -8.54 0.17 20.53
N MET A 188 -8.84 -1.13 20.68
CA MET A 188 -7.91 -2.16 21.18
C MET A 188 -7.75 -3.31 20.18
N HIS A 189 -7.54 -3.01 18.90
CA HIS A 189 -7.16 -4.05 17.95
C HIS A 189 -5.66 -4.36 18.09
N GLN A 190 -5.27 -5.64 18.02
CA GLN A 190 -3.88 -6.11 18.17
C GLN A 190 -2.86 -5.42 17.25
N LYS A 191 -3.30 -4.86 16.11
CA LYS A 191 -2.46 -4.12 15.16
C LYS A 191 -2.46 -2.60 15.38
N LEU A 192 -3.30 -2.08 16.27
CA LEU A 192 -3.37 -0.64 16.53
C LEU A 192 -2.32 -0.23 17.57
N TRP A 193 -1.48 0.71 17.20
CA TRP A 193 -0.68 1.42 18.19
C TRP A 193 -1.58 2.39 18.95
N PRO A 194 -1.48 2.46 20.30
CA PRO A 194 -2.35 3.32 21.08
C PRO A 194 -2.30 4.76 20.59
N ILE A 195 -3.46 5.43 20.51
CA ILE A 195 -3.52 6.82 20.04
C ILE A 195 -2.71 7.76 20.95
N ASP A 196 -2.63 7.45 22.25
CA ASP A 196 -1.83 8.23 23.20
C ASP A 196 -0.35 8.12 22.91
N SER A 197 0.12 6.96 22.42
CA SER A 197 1.51 6.79 21.98
C SER A 197 1.83 7.61 20.72
N TYR A 198 0.88 7.75 19.79
CA TYR A 198 1.02 8.67 18.64
C TYR A 198 1.08 10.12 19.07
N ILE A 199 0.24 10.53 20.05
CA ILE A 199 0.22 11.89 20.62
C ILE A 199 1.53 12.18 21.34
N GLU A 200 2.01 11.24 22.14
CA GLU A 200 3.29 11.37 22.85
C GLU A 200 4.46 11.49 21.86
N LEU A 201 4.54 10.61 20.85
CA LEU A 201 5.50 10.70 19.76
C LEU A 201 5.50 12.09 19.13
N ALA A 202 4.32 12.59 18.75
CA ALA A 202 4.19 13.90 18.10
C ALA A 202 4.70 15.03 18.98
N ASN A 203 4.31 15.05 20.27
CA ASN A 203 4.75 16.06 21.21
C ASN A 203 6.27 16.01 21.48
N GLN A 204 6.86 14.81 21.52
CA GLN A 204 8.32 14.67 21.66
C GLN A 204 9.06 15.18 20.41
N LEU A 205 8.55 14.87 19.20
CA LEU A 205 9.15 15.35 17.95
C LEU A 205 9.05 16.86 17.79
N ILE A 206 7.91 17.49 18.14
CA ILE A 206 7.76 18.96 18.11
C ILE A 206 8.72 19.62 19.10
N ARG A 207 8.91 19.05 20.29
CA ARG A 207 9.89 19.57 21.27
C ARG A 207 11.33 19.47 20.76
N ALA A 208 11.66 18.41 20.01
CA ALA A 208 12.97 18.25 19.41
C ALA A 208 13.20 19.21 18.22
N ASN A 209 12.16 19.50 17.44
CA ASN A 209 12.24 20.44 16.31
C ASN A 209 10.86 21.08 16.07
N SER A 210 10.74 22.36 16.37
CA SER A 210 9.48 23.14 16.23
C SER A 210 8.99 23.31 14.79
N ARG A 211 9.82 23.03 13.78
CA ARG A 211 9.42 23.05 12.36
C ARG A 211 8.64 21.79 11.95
N ILE A 212 8.54 20.79 12.83
CA ILE A 212 7.79 19.57 12.52
C ILE A 212 6.29 19.84 12.55
N ARG A 213 5.63 19.47 11.45
CA ARG A 213 4.19 19.54 11.28
C ARG A 213 3.65 18.16 10.92
N PHE A 214 2.45 17.85 11.42
CA PHE A 214 1.84 16.55 11.20
C PHE A 214 0.72 16.60 10.17
N VAL A 215 0.71 15.60 9.28
CA VAL A 215 -0.39 15.27 8.37
C VAL A 215 -0.93 13.92 8.81
N ILE A 216 -2.23 13.84 9.12
CA ILE A 216 -2.84 12.56 9.50
C ILE A 216 -3.80 12.07 8.43
N THR A 217 -3.73 10.76 8.17
CA THR A 217 -4.55 10.07 7.16
C THR A 217 -5.31 8.91 7.79
N GLY A 218 -6.38 8.49 7.12
CA GLY A 218 -7.25 7.42 7.58
C GLY A 218 -8.53 7.32 6.77
N THR A 219 -9.31 6.29 7.00
CA THR A 219 -10.66 6.17 6.46
C THR A 219 -11.65 7.02 7.28
N ARG A 220 -12.83 7.33 6.73
CA ARG A 220 -13.88 8.08 7.44
C ARG A 220 -14.27 7.44 8.78
N HIS A 221 -14.16 6.12 8.90
CA HIS A 221 -14.46 5.38 10.13
C HIS A 221 -13.41 5.60 11.23
N GLU A 222 -12.26 6.17 10.90
CA GLU A 222 -11.16 6.48 11.82
C GLU A 222 -11.15 7.95 12.27
N ALA A 223 -12.17 8.73 11.88
CA ALA A 223 -12.27 10.17 12.19
C ALA A 223 -12.21 10.47 13.71
N PHE A 224 -12.65 9.54 14.56
CA PHE A 224 -12.57 9.69 16.02
C PHE A 224 -11.11 9.72 16.53
N LEU A 225 -10.20 8.95 15.91
CA LEU A 225 -8.77 8.98 16.21
C LEU A 225 -8.18 10.33 15.80
N GLY A 226 -8.53 10.82 14.60
CA GLY A 226 -8.08 12.11 14.10
C GLY A 226 -8.50 13.27 14.99
N LYS A 227 -9.77 13.32 15.42
CA LYS A 227 -10.27 14.35 16.35
C LYS A 227 -9.51 14.36 17.67
N ARG A 228 -9.20 13.18 18.22
CA ARG A 228 -8.41 13.07 19.44
C ARG A 228 -6.98 13.57 19.24
N PHE A 229 -6.36 13.20 18.11
CA PHE A 229 -5.00 13.63 17.78
C PHE A 229 -4.92 15.15 17.58
N GLU A 230 -5.80 15.75 16.76
CA GLU A 230 -5.86 17.20 16.53
C GLU A 230 -6.04 18.03 17.80
N LYS A 231 -6.88 17.54 18.72
CA LYS A 231 -7.09 18.20 20.02
C LYS A 231 -5.80 18.26 20.86
N SER A 232 -4.94 17.27 20.73
CA SER A 232 -3.69 17.13 21.53
C SER A 232 -2.46 17.65 20.80
N VAL A 233 -2.52 17.79 19.47
CA VAL A 233 -1.43 18.27 18.61
C VAL A 233 -1.98 19.35 17.68
N PRO A 234 -2.09 20.60 18.17
CA PRO A 234 -2.60 21.72 17.37
C PRO A 234 -1.78 21.96 16.10
N GLY A 235 -2.43 22.46 15.05
CA GLY A 235 -1.79 22.69 13.75
C GLY A 235 -1.62 21.43 12.88
N THR A 236 -2.18 20.29 13.29
CA THR A 236 -2.22 19.07 12.50
C THR A 236 -3.11 19.24 11.25
N ILE A 237 -2.63 18.82 10.10
CA ILE A 237 -3.38 18.77 8.85
C ILE A 237 -4.15 17.43 8.80
N ASN A 238 -5.47 17.48 8.94
CA ASN A 238 -6.30 16.29 8.98
C ASN A 238 -6.91 15.96 7.61
N LEU A 239 -6.42 14.90 7.00
CA LEU A 239 -6.88 14.33 5.73
C LEU A 239 -7.67 13.02 5.89
N ILE A 240 -8.12 12.68 7.09
CA ILE A 240 -8.90 11.46 7.34
C ILE A 240 -10.20 11.48 6.54
N GLY A 241 -10.40 10.46 5.70
CA GLY A 241 -11.55 10.33 4.81
C GLY A 241 -11.56 11.26 3.60
N LYS A 242 -10.46 11.96 3.32
CA LYS A 242 -10.35 12.97 2.24
C LYS A 242 -9.41 12.56 1.12
N THR A 243 -8.85 11.35 1.14
CA THR A 243 -7.87 10.89 0.14
C THR A 243 -8.22 9.50 -0.40
N SER A 244 -8.08 9.34 -1.70
CA SER A 244 -8.00 8.06 -2.42
C SER A 244 -6.58 7.48 -2.36
N ILE A 245 -6.37 6.25 -2.84
CA ILE A 245 -5.03 5.63 -2.89
C ILE A 245 -4.07 6.39 -3.82
N PRO A 246 -4.46 6.82 -5.04
CA PRO A 246 -3.59 7.65 -5.88
C PRO A 246 -3.23 9.01 -5.24
N GLU A 247 -4.18 9.65 -4.54
CA GLU A 247 -3.91 10.91 -3.82
C GLU A 247 -2.97 10.69 -2.62
N LEU A 248 -3.12 9.58 -1.90
CA LEU A 248 -2.17 9.19 -0.85
C LEU A 248 -0.76 8.97 -1.41
N PHE A 249 -0.65 8.33 -2.56
CA PHE A 249 0.63 8.12 -3.22
C PHE A 249 1.32 9.45 -3.61
N LYS A 250 0.55 10.42 -4.11
CA LYS A 250 1.04 11.79 -4.36
C LYS A 250 1.45 12.48 -3.07
N LEU A 251 0.57 12.45 -2.05
CA LEU A 251 0.82 13.04 -0.74
C LEU A 251 2.14 12.55 -0.13
N MET A 252 2.42 11.23 -0.21
CA MET A 252 3.65 10.66 0.36
C MET A 252 4.93 11.26 -0.26
N ARG A 253 4.86 11.70 -1.52
CA ARG A 253 6.00 12.35 -2.18
C ARG A 253 6.31 13.73 -1.60
N ASP A 254 5.36 14.37 -0.93
CA ASP A 254 5.53 15.69 -0.30
C ASP A 254 6.01 15.57 1.15
N MET A 255 5.99 14.37 1.72
CA MET A 255 6.35 14.13 3.12
C MET A 255 7.86 13.93 3.29
N ASN A 256 8.39 14.36 4.44
CA ASN A 256 9.74 14.07 4.88
C ASN A 256 9.84 12.69 5.55
N LEU A 257 8.77 12.23 6.17
CA LEU A 257 8.69 10.94 6.86
C LEU A 257 7.25 10.43 6.88
N PHE A 258 7.09 9.11 6.74
CA PHE A 258 5.82 8.42 6.99
C PHE A 258 5.94 7.45 8.16
N ILE A 259 4.98 7.47 9.09
CA ILE A 259 4.94 6.59 10.26
C ILE A 259 3.58 5.91 10.35
N SER A 260 3.54 4.59 10.42
CA SER A 260 2.31 3.85 10.69
C SER A 260 2.56 2.44 11.21
N GLN A 261 1.52 1.84 11.79
CA GLN A 261 1.47 0.40 12.02
C GLN A 261 1.26 -0.35 10.70
N ASP A 262 1.36 -1.70 10.76
CA ASP A 262 1.10 -2.62 9.63
C ASP A 262 -0.32 -2.42 9.06
N CYS A 263 -0.39 -1.73 7.94
CA CYS A 263 -1.64 -1.43 7.22
C CYS A 263 -1.39 -1.24 5.72
N GLY A 264 -2.47 -1.20 4.92
CA GLY A 264 -2.36 -1.03 3.46
C GLY A 264 -1.65 0.26 3.02
N VAL A 265 -1.75 1.35 3.79
CA VAL A 265 -1.13 2.63 3.47
C VAL A 265 0.40 2.61 3.67
N LEU A 266 0.92 1.73 4.54
CA LEU A 266 2.36 1.47 4.67
C LEU A 266 2.99 1.10 3.31
N HIS A 267 2.28 0.29 2.51
CA HIS A 267 2.76 -0.15 1.20
C HIS A 267 2.63 0.94 0.14
N VAL A 268 1.63 1.84 0.26
CA VAL A 268 1.54 3.06 -0.57
C VAL A 268 2.75 3.95 -0.31
N ALA A 269 3.11 4.16 0.95
CA ALA A 269 4.29 4.93 1.34
C ALA A 269 5.58 4.27 0.84
N SER A 270 5.71 2.94 0.99
CA SER A 270 6.86 2.19 0.48
C SER A 270 7.04 2.34 -1.04
N ALA A 271 5.93 2.36 -1.80
CA ALA A 271 5.93 2.59 -3.25
C ALA A 271 6.40 4.00 -3.63
N SER A 272 6.08 5.01 -2.83
CA SER A 272 6.40 6.42 -3.13
C SER A 272 7.87 6.79 -2.92
N GLY A 273 8.61 5.98 -2.15
CA GLY A 273 10.01 6.23 -1.81
C GLY A 273 10.22 7.18 -0.64
N VAL A 274 9.17 7.64 0.05
CA VAL A 274 9.29 8.44 1.28
C VAL A 274 10.05 7.67 2.36
N PRO A 275 10.91 8.30 3.18
CA PRO A 275 11.45 7.70 4.40
C PRO A 275 10.31 7.13 5.26
N LEU A 276 10.44 5.88 5.73
CA LEU A 276 9.33 5.15 6.28
C LEU A 276 9.69 4.44 7.58
N LEU A 277 8.84 4.61 8.59
CA LEU A 277 8.93 3.94 9.88
C LEU A 277 7.66 3.10 10.11
N GLY A 278 7.80 1.78 9.99
CA GLY A 278 6.72 0.81 10.19
C GLY A 278 6.74 0.23 11.59
N LEU A 279 5.57 0.16 12.24
CA LEU A 279 5.39 -0.37 13.60
C LEU A 279 4.68 -1.73 13.55
N PHE A 280 5.29 -2.75 14.14
CA PHE A 280 4.82 -4.13 14.09
C PHE A 280 4.71 -4.71 15.50
N GLY A 281 3.50 -5.12 15.88
CA GLY A 281 3.22 -5.88 17.08
C GLY A 281 3.09 -7.37 16.75
N PRO A 282 1.87 -7.91 16.57
CA PRO A 282 1.66 -9.34 16.32
C PRO A 282 2.07 -9.81 14.92
N THR A 283 2.22 -8.91 13.97
CA THR A 283 2.58 -9.24 12.57
C THR A 283 4.08 -9.29 12.37
N ASN A 284 4.52 -10.10 11.40
CA ASN A 284 5.93 -10.24 11.06
C ASN A 284 6.29 -9.32 9.88
N PRO A 285 7.22 -8.35 10.05
CA PRO A 285 7.65 -7.49 8.96
C PRO A 285 8.31 -8.23 7.79
N ALA A 286 8.84 -9.43 8.01
CA ALA A 286 9.33 -10.27 6.91
C ALA A 286 8.22 -10.68 5.93
N ASN A 287 6.95 -10.69 6.36
CA ASN A 287 5.80 -11.05 5.53
C ASN A 287 5.14 -9.81 4.87
N THR A 288 5.01 -8.72 5.64
CA THR A 288 4.20 -7.55 5.28
C THR A 288 4.89 -6.22 5.62
N GLY A 289 6.20 -6.20 5.74
CA GLY A 289 6.96 -4.97 6.00
C GLY A 289 7.07 -4.05 4.78
N PRO A 290 7.87 -2.99 4.88
CA PRO A 290 8.23 -2.16 3.72
C PRO A 290 8.90 -3.01 2.63
N TYR A 291 8.54 -2.77 1.35
CA TYR A 291 9.03 -3.60 0.25
C TYR A 291 9.31 -2.81 -1.03
N PRO A 292 10.42 -3.09 -1.74
CA PRO A 292 11.55 -3.79 -1.15
C PRO A 292 12.11 -2.99 0.03
N MET A 293 12.75 -3.67 0.99
CA MET A 293 13.39 -2.96 2.11
C MET A 293 14.51 -2.07 1.57
N LYS A 294 14.48 -0.79 1.93
CA LYS A 294 15.44 0.24 1.50
C LYS A 294 16.17 0.83 2.70
N LYS A 295 17.28 1.55 2.44
CA LYS A 295 18.07 2.21 3.51
C LYS A 295 17.25 3.25 4.30
N ASN A 296 16.26 3.87 3.66
CA ASN A 296 15.35 4.84 4.29
C ASN A 296 14.08 4.19 4.88
N HIS A 297 14.08 2.87 5.10
CA HIS A 297 12.99 2.15 5.74
C HIS A 297 13.44 1.55 7.07
N ILE A 298 12.67 1.76 8.13
CA ILE A 298 12.85 1.13 9.44
C ILE A 298 11.57 0.37 9.80
N ALA A 299 11.71 -0.84 10.31
CA ALA A 299 10.63 -1.61 10.90
C ALA A 299 10.94 -1.88 12.37
N ILE A 300 10.13 -1.33 13.28
CA ILE A 300 10.21 -1.62 14.72
C ILE A 300 9.25 -2.77 15.02
N LYS A 301 9.77 -3.89 15.54
CA LYS A 301 9.02 -5.09 15.89
C LYS A 301 9.13 -5.40 17.36
N LYS A 302 7.96 -5.52 18.03
CA LYS A 302 7.84 -6.01 19.41
C LYS A 302 6.79 -7.14 19.46
N GLU A 303 6.61 -7.76 20.60
CA GLU A 303 5.59 -8.80 20.82
C GLU A 303 4.15 -8.26 20.69
N SER A 304 3.93 -7.00 21.05
CA SER A 304 2.64 -6.31 20.91
C SER A 304 2.82 -4.86 20.50
N MET A 305 1.76 -4.23 20.00
CA MET A 305 1.79 -2.79 19.67
C MET A 305 1.98 -1.92 20.94
N ALA A 306 1.43 -2.34 22.06
CA ALA A 306 1.58 -1.60 23.33
C ALA A 306 3.03 -1.64 23.88
N ALA A 307 3.83 -2.64 23.50
CA ALA A 307 5.23 -2.74 23.88
C ALA A 307 6.18 -1.85 23.06
N ILE A 308 5.67 -1.18 22.01
CA ILE A 308 6.45 -0.21 21.22
C ILE A 308 6.48 1.12 21.99
N ASN A 309 7.67 1.48 22.49
CA ASN A 309 7.84 2.71 23.26
C ASN A 309 7.90 3.93 22.32
N PRO A 310 7.11 5.00 22.56
CA PRO A 310 7.19 6.27 21.80
C PRO A 310 8.59 6.84 21.68
N THR A 311 9.40 6.79 22.73
CA THR A 311 10.79 7.32 22.72
C THR A 311 11.70 6.56 21.74
N GLU A 312 11.52 5.22 21.58
CA GLU A 312 12.24 4.43 20.58
C GLU A 312 11.84 4.87 19.17
N VAL A 313 10.54 5.15 18.96
CA VAL A 313 10.00 5.63 17.68
C VAL A 313 10.52 7.03 17.36
N VAL A 314 10.61 7.93 18.36
CA VAL A 314 11.21 9.27 18.22
C VAL A 314 12.66 9.18 17.75
N ALA A 315 13.48 8.36 18.38
CA ALA A 315 14.90 8.19 18.02
C ALA A 315 15.05 7.70 16.58
N ALA A 316 14.22 6.72 16.16
CA ALA A 316 14.23 6.21 14.80
C ALA A 316 13.72 7.25 13.78
N ALA A 317 12.72 8.04 14.14
CA ALA A 317 12.17 9.11 13.29
C ALA A 317 13.19 10.22 13.05
N LEU A 318 13.84 10.71 14.12
CA LEU A 318 14.89 11.75 14.01
C LEU A 318 16.06 11.25 13.15
N ARG A 319 16.52 10.01 13.35
CA ARG A 319 17.56 9.41 12.51
C ARG A 319 17.18 9.39 11.03
N LEU A 320 15.93 9.00 10.69
CA LEU A 320 15.48 8.99 9.30
C LEU A 320 15.41 10.41 8.71
N LEU A 321 15.01 11.41 9.49
CA LEU A 321 14.97 12.79 9.03
C LEU A 321 16.38 13.35 8.80
N ASP A 322 17.36 12.98 9.62
CA ASP A 322 18.77 13.42 9.52
C ASP A 322 19.50 12.71 8.36
N ASP A 323 19.31 11.39 8.23
CA ASP A 323 19.98 10.57 7.19
C ASP A 323 19.41 10.82 5.79
N PHE A 324 18.13 11.23 5.68
CA PHE A 324 17.41 11.43 4.42
C PHE A 324 16.71 12.79 4.39
N PRO A 325 17.46 13.91 4.47
CA PRO A 325 16.88 15.24 4.44
C PRO A 325 16.22 15.50 3.09
N LYS A 326 14.99 16.04 3.12
CA LYS A 326 14.26 16.44 1.93
C LYS A 326 14.07 17.94 1.94
N THR A 327 14.68 18.61 0.99
CA THR A 327 14.41 20.03 0.73
C THR A 327 13.15 20.13 -0.12
N ARG A 328 12.14 20.90 0.31
CA ARG A 328 10.97 21.21 -0.50
C ARG A 328 11.36 22.20 -1.58
N VAL A 329 11.27 21.78 -2.82
CA VAL A 329 11.25 22.69 -3.97
C VAL A 329 9.76 22.99 -4.20
N LEU A 330 9.29 24.16 -3.76
CA LEU A 330 8.01 24.67 -4.23
C LEU A 330 8.18 24.97 -5.71
N GLU A 331 7.54 24.19 -6.58
CA GLU A 331 7.32 24.65 -7.94
C GLU A 331 6.54 25.97 -7.80
N SER A 332 7.22 27.08 -7.99
CA SER A 332 6.58 28.39 -8.13
C SER A 332 5.55 28.21 -9.25
N LEU A 333 4.28 28.37 -8.90
CA LEU A 333 3.19 28.54 -9.87
C LEU A 333 3.63 29.71 -10.76
N GLY A 334 4.26 29.37 -11.88
CA GLY A 334 4.57 30.30 -12.92
C GLY A 334 3.26 30.92 -13.41
N SER A 335 3.05 32.16 -13.04
CA SER A 335 2.12 33.04 -13.70
C SER A 335 2.42 33.07 -15.20
N HIS A 336 1.59 32.46 -16.01
CA HIS A 336 1.31 32.87 -17.38
C HIS A 336 -0.12 32.51 -17.74
#